data_9d41fee0c19ca0e356ebc0cd6cb241a8
#
_entry.id   9d41fee0c19ca0e356ebc0cd6cb241a8
#
_cell.length_a   1.000
_cell.length_b   1.000
_cell.length_c   1.000
_cell.angle_alpha   90.00
_cell.angle_beta   90.00
_cell.angle_gamma   90.00
#
_symmetry.space_group_name_H-M   'P 1'
#
loop_
_entity.id
_entity.type
_entity.pdbx_description
1 polymer ?
#
loop_
_entity_poly.entity_id
_entity_poly.type
_entity_poly.pdbx_seq_one_letter_code
_entity_poly.pdbx_strand_id
1 'polypeptide(L)'
;MTRRIQRLNIWMNGQYVGYWEKTRGEESLVYAQEWIENAQGRPLSLSLPFTANNQVYRGNIVRDYFDNLLPDSDDIRRRLATRYHADSINPFDLLFELGRDCVGAIQLLANDTPPADLFSIQQQPLTEHDVARILRNSWSDNTFVRPEHNEDLRLSIAGAQEKTALLFHDDRWCLPLGSTPTTHIFKLPLGLVGNMQADMRTSVENEWLCAKILASYNLPVARSEIGQFEDQKALIVERFDRRLSRDNRWIVRLPQED
;
A
#
# COMPACT_ATOMS: atom_id res chain seq x y z
N MET A 1 -32.40 10.12 -10.69
CA MET A 1 -31.02 9.58 -10.69
C MET A 1 -30.88 8.72 -9.45
N THR A 2 -30.85 7.42 -9.62
CA THR A 2 -30.67 6.45 -8.53
C THR A 2 -29.25 6.61 -8.00
N ARG A 3 -29.12 7.00 -6.74
CA ARG A 3 -27.82 7.21 -6.07
C ARG A 3 -27.12 5.87 -5.91
N ARG A 4 -25.97 5.72 -6.57
CA ARG A 4 -25.15 4.53 -6.47
C ARG A 4 -24.47 4.55 -5.09
N ILE A 5 -24.81 3.61 -4.24
CA ILE A 5 -24.05 3.27 -3.04
C ILE A 5 -22.73 2.72 -3.55
N GLN A 6 -21.61 3.28 -3.06
CA GLN A 6 -20.29 2.77 -3.37
C GLN A 6 -19.80 2.01 -2.14
N ARG A 7 -19.32 0.79 -2.36
CA ARG A 7 -18.84 -0.10 -1.30
C ARG A 7 -17.49 -0.70 -1.66
N LEU A 8 -16.61 -0.75 -0.66
CA LEU A 8 -15.36 -1.50 -0.69
C LEU A 8 -15.42 -2.59 0.37
N ASN A 9 -15.27 -3.82 -0.05
CA ASN A 9 -15.16 -4.96 0.85
C ASN A 9 -13.74 -5.07 1.39
N ILE A 10 -13.63 -5.32 2.69
CA ILE A 10 -12.38 -5.37 3.42
C ILE A 10 -12.03 -6.82 3.67
N TRP A 11 -10.83 -7.19 3.28
CA TRP A 11 -10.30 -8.54 3.43
C TRP A 11 -8.99 -8.53 4.20
N MET A 12 -8.75 -9.56 5.03
CA MET A 12 -7.46 -9.84 5.65
C MET A 12 -7.09 -11.30 5.39
N ASN A 13 -6.02 -11.51 4.61
CA ASN A 13 -5.55 -12.86 4.28
C ASN A 13 -6.67 -13.81 3.81
N GLY A 14 -7.57 -13.30 2.96
CA GLY A 14 -8.69 -14.04 2.38
C GLY A 14 -9.92 -14.17 3.26
N GLN A 15 -9.90 -13.63 4.47
CA GLN A 15 -11.06 -13.59 5.36
C GLN A 15 -11.79 -12.26 5.21
N TYR A 16 -13.11 -12.33 5.11
CA TYR A 16 -13.95 -11.15 5.00
C TYR A 16 -14.08 -10.47 6.36
N VAL A 17 -13.64 -9.22 6.41
CA VAL A 17 -13.62 -8.41 7.64
C VAL A 17 -14.88 -7.57 7.79
N GLY A 18 -15.42 -7.11 6.68
CA GLY A 18 -16.54 -6.19 6.65
C GLY A 18 -16.48 -5.29 5.42
N TYR A 19 -17.09 -4.12 5.51
CA TYR A 19 -17.10 -3.20 4.37
C TYR A 19 -17.03 -1.74 4.79
N TRP A 20 -16.46 -0.94 3.91
CA TRP A 20 -16.49 0.51 3.93
C TRP A 20 -17.44 1.01 2.84
N GLU A 21 -18.37 1.85 3.22
CA GLU A 21 -19.42 2.35 2.35
C GLU A 21 -19.47 3.87 2.33
N LYS A 22 -19.65 4.44 1.15
CA LYS A 22 -19.82 5.88 0.93
C LYS A 22 -21.22 6.15 0.38
N THR A 23 -22.03 6.91 1.14
CA THR A 23 -23.36 7.35 0.76
C THR A 23 -23.49 8.85 0.98
N ARG A 24 -23.86 9.63 -0.06
CA ARG A 24 -24.19 11.08 0.06
C ARG A 24 -23.21 11.92 0.89
N GLY A 25 -21.92 11.57 0.90
CA GLY A 25 -20.92 12.29 1.69
C GLY A 25 -20.78 11.79 3.12
N GLU A 26 -21.51 10.77 3.53
CA GLU A 26 -21.30 10.05 4.77
C GLU A 26 -20.55 8.74 4.47
N GLU A 27 -19.50 8.49 5.23
CA GLU A 27 -18.72 7.26 5.17
C GLU A 27 -19.04 6.41 6.40
N SER A 28 -19.16 5.11 6.19
CA SER A 28 -19.44 4.16 7.27
C SER A 28 -18.65 2.88 7.13
N LEU A 29 -18.26 2.30 8.27
CA LEU A 29 -17.62 1.00 8.38
C LEU A 29 -18.51 0.06 9.16
N VAL A 30 -18.68 -1.15 8.64
CA VAL A 30 -19.40 -2.23 9.30
C VAL A 30 -18.50 -3.46 9.33
N TYR A 31 -18.26 -4.02 10.50
CA TYR A 31 -17.61 -5.32 10.63
C TYR A 31 -18.58 -6.45 10.31
N ALA A 32 -18.10 -7.49 9.66
CA ALA A 32 -18.84 -8.73 9.49
C ALA A 32 -18.95 -9.47 10.84
N GLN A 33 -20.13 -10.01 11.14
CA GLN A 33 -20.35 -10.72 12.39
C GLN A 33 -19.46 -11.95 12.51
N GLU A 34 -19.26 -12.66 11.41
CA GLU A 34 -18.39 -13.83 11.33
C GLU A 34 -16.93 -13.48 11.61
N TRP A 35 -16.49 -12.25 11.27
CA TRP A 35 -15.15 -11.78 11.58
C TRP A 35 -14.98 -11.47 13.07
N ILE A 36 -15.97 -10.84 13.67
CA ILE A 36 -15.96 -10.53 15.12
C ILE A 36 -15.90 -11.81 15.95
N GLU A 37 -16.63 -12.84 15.53
CA GLU A 37 -16.71 -14.14 16.21
C GLU A 37 -15.53 -15.07 15.89
N ASN A 38 -14.71 -14.72 14.89
CA ASN A 38 -13.58 -15.52 14.47
C ASN A 38 -12.46 -15.48 15.53
N ALA A 39 -11.86 -16.63 15.85
CA ALA A 39 -10.73 -16.72 16.76
C ALA A 39 -9.50 -15.89 16.32
N GLN A 40 -9.38 -15.58 15.01
CA GLN A 40 -8.36 -14.69 14.45
C GLN A 40 -8.89 -13.27 14.23
N GLY A 41 -10.16 -13.02 14.55
CA GLY A 41 -10.81 -11.72 14.39
C GLY A 41 -10.13 -10.65 15.22
N ARG A 42 -9.92 -9.51 14.61
CA ARG A 42 -9.32 -8.33 15.25
C ARG A 42 -9.89 -7.05 14.62
N PRO A 43 -9.97 -5.95 15.36
CA PRO A 43 -10.33 -4.67 14.79
C PRO A 43 -9.29 -4.22 13.75
N LEU A 44 -9.70 -3.32 12.87
CA LEU A 44 -8.81 -2.71 11.86
C LEU A 44 -7.76 -1.83 12.51
N SER A 45 -8.15 -1.14 13.59
CA SER A 45 -7.33 -0.17 14.30
C SER A 45 -7.81 -0.09 15.76
N LEU A 46 -6.96 0.41 16.64
CA LEU A 46 -7.31 0.74 18.02
C LEU A 46 -8.37 1.85 18.09
N SER A 47 -8.46 2.69 17.06
CA SER A 47 -9.50 3.72 16.95
C SER A 47 -10.84 3.18 16.44
N LEU A 48 -10.87 1.95 15.91
CA LEU A 48 -12.06 1.27 15.39
C LEU A 48 -12.28 -0.09 16.09
N PRO A 49 -12.35 -0.16 17.44
CA PRO A 49 -12.44 -1.43 18.17
C PRO A 49 -13.77 -2.14 17.89
N PHE A 50 -13.83 -3.43 18.14
CA PHE A 50 -15.12 -4.13 18.17
C PHE A 50 -16.00 -3.59 19.30
N THR A 51 -17.27 -3.37 19.01
CA THR A 51 -18.25 -2.91 19.99
C THR A 51 -19.20 -4.04 20.36
N ALA A 52 -19.78 -4.01 21.56
CA ALA A 52 -20.65 -5.08 22.06
C ALA A 52 -21.84 -5.41 21.14
N ASN A 53 -22.34 -4.44 20.39
CA ASN A 53 -23.49 -4.58 19.51
C ASN A 53 -23.13 -4.42 18.03
N ASN A 54 -21.88 -4.58 17.67
CA ASN A 54 -21.36 -4.34 16.30
C ASN A 54 -21.90 -3.03 15.71
N GLN A 55 -21.70 -1.93 16.44
CA GLN A 55 -22.18 -0.62 16.02
C GLN A 55 -21.47 -0.17 14.75
N VAL A 56 -22.22 0.42 13.85
CA VAL A 56 -21.69 1.01 12.62
C VAL A 56 -20.86 2.25 12.96
N TYR A 57 -19.60 2.27 12.56
CA TYR A 57 -18.77 3.47 12.61
C TYR A 57 -19.15 4.43 11.49
N ARG A 58 -19.16 5.74 11.77
CA ARG A 58 -19.59 6.77 10.81
C ARG A 58 -18.72 8.01 10.86
N GLY A 59 -18.63 8.69 9.72
CA GLY A 59 -17.99 10.00 9.60
C GLY A 59 -16.46 9.97 9.62
N ASN A 60 -15.86 11.02 10.20
CA ASN A 60 -14.43 11.26 10.07
C ASN A 60 -13.55 10.13 10.61
N ILE A 61 -13.92 9.48 11.69
CA ILE A 61 -13.13 8.38 12.26
C ILE A 61 -12.89 7.25 11.25
N VAL A 62 -13.86 6.98 10.39
CA VAL A 62 -13.74 5.98 9.30
C VAL A 62 -12.86 6.54 8.19
N ARG A 63 -13.15 7.75 7.75
CA ARG A 63 -12.40 8.41 6.68
C ARG A 63 -10.92 8.55 7.05
N ASP A 64 -10.60 9.04 8.25
CA ASP A 64 -9.25 9.32 8.70
C ASP A 64 -8.41 8.03 8.77
N TYR A 65 -9.00 6.91 9.21
CA TYR A 65 -8.33 5.61 9.17
C TYR A 65 -7.90 5.24 7.74
N PHE A 66 -8.80 5.34 6.77
CA PHE A 66 -8.47 4.99 5.39
C PHE A 66 -7.59 6.04 4.71
N ASP A 67 -7.68 7.30 5.12
CA ASP A 67 -6.82 8.38 4.62
C ASP A 67 -5.35 8.14 4.98
N ASN A 68 -5.07 7.60 6.16
CA ASN A 68 -3.73 7.24 6.63
C ASN A 68 -3.06 6.11 5.82
N LEU A 69 -3.80 5.41 4.98
CA LEU A 69 -3.23 4.41 4.06
C LEU A 69 -2.66 5.03 2.78
N LEU A 70 -2.92 6.31 2.54
CA LEU A 70 -2.59 7.02 1.30
C LEU A 70 -1.39 7.97 1.50
N PRO A 71 -0.73 8.37 0.41
CA PRO A 71 0.29 9.42 0.48
C PRO A 71 -0.25 10.72 1.06
N ASP A 72 0.57 11.44 1.85
CA ASP A 72 0.20 12.70 2.49
C ASP A 72 0.09 13.86 1.48
N SER A 73 0.89 13.80 0.40
CA SER A 73 0.97 14.84 -0.61
C SER A 73 -0.21 14.81 -1.59
N ASP A 74 -0.95 15.89 -1.66
CA ASP A 74 -2.01 16.08 -2.67
C ASP A 74 -1.48 15.96 -4.10
N ASP A 75 -0.25 16.38 -4.37
CA ASP A 75 0.35 16.27 -5.70
C ASP A 75 0.59 14.82 -6.09
N ILE A 76 1.07 13.99 -5.15
CA ILE A 76 1.19 12.55 -5.35
C ILE A 76 -0.20 11.93 -5.57
N ARG A 77 -1.19 12.29 -4.75
CA ARG A 77 -2.57 11.81 -4.90
C ARG A 77 -3.18 12.18 -6.25
N ARG A 78 -2.95 13.39 -6.77
CA ARG A 78 -3.41 13.80 -8.11
C ARG A 78 -2.77 12.97 -9.21
N ARG A 79 -1.46 12.70 -9.13
CA ARG A 79 -0.77 11.82 -10.09
C ARG A 79 -1.33 10.40 -10.05
N LEU A 80 -1.55 9.85 -8.86
CA LEU A 80 -2.17 8.53 -8.69
C LEU A 80 -3.60 8.49 -9.23
N ALA A 81 -4.43 9.48 -8.91
CA ALA A 81 -5.80 9.59 -9.44
C ALA A 81 -5.82 9.62 -10.98
N THR A 82 -4.93 10.39 -11.59
CA THR A 82 -4.81 10.45 -13.06
C THR A 82 -4.34 9.11 -13.64
N ARG A 83 -3.32 8.49 -13.03
CA ARG A 83 -2.74 7.22 -13.51
C ARG A 83 -3.71 6.06 -13.45
N TYR A 84 -4.47 5.96 -12.37
CA TYR A 84 -5.39 4.82 -12.11
C TYR A 84 -6.86 5.16 -12.37
N HIS A 85 -7.12 6.34 -12.95
CA HIS A 85 -8.47 6.80 -13.32
C HIS A 85 -9.45 6.89 -12.13
N ALA A 86 -8.93 7.24 -10.95
CA ALA A 86 -9.78 7.47 -9.79
C ALA A 86 -10.64 8.74 -9.99
N ASP A 87 -11.88 8.71 -9.51
CA ASP A 87 -12.86 9.80 -9.68
C ASP A 87 -12.40 11.11 -8.99
N SER A 88 -11.63 11.00 -7.90
CA SER A 88 -11.06 12.13 -7.17
C SER A 88 -9.84 11.71 -6.33
N ILE A 89 -9.21 12.69 -5.64
CA ILE A 89 -8.13 12.45 -4.68
C ILE A 89 -8.63 12.06 -3.28
N ASN A 90 -9.95 11.94 -3.08
CA ASN A 90 -10.53 11.51 -1.81
C ASN A 90 -10.15 10.07 -1.49
N PRO A 91 -10.02 9.70 -0.20
CA PRO A 91 -9.60 8.37 0.22
C PRO A 91 -10.39 7.23 -0.40
N PHE A 92 -11.71 7.33 -0.41
CA PHE A 92 -12.57 6.29 -0.97
C PHE A 92 -12.31 6.06 -2.46
N ASP A 93 -12.22 7.14 -3.24
CA ASP A 93 -12.08 7.05 -4.69
C ASP A 93 -10.68 6.55 -5.08
N LEU A 94 -9.62 6.97 -4.35
CA LEU A 94 -8.26 6.47 -4.55
C LEU A 94 -8.15 4.99 -4.15
N LEU A 95 -8.64 4.61 -2.97
CA LEU A 95 -8.55 3.24 -2.49
C LEU A 95 -9.44 2.26 -3.25
N PHE A 96 -10.48 2.74 -3.93
CA PHE A 96 -11.24 1.95 -4.89
C PHE A 96 -10.37 1.39 -6.01
N GLU A 97 -9.37 2.16 -6.44
CA GLU A 97 -8.43 1.76 -7.48
C GLU A 97 -7.14 1.12 -6.92
N LEU A 98 -6.64 1.60 -5.77
CA LEU A 98 -5.32 1.25 -5.25
C LEU A 98 -5.35 0.22 -4.10
N GLY A 99 -6.51 -0.07 -3.54
CA GLY A 99 -6.64 -0.79 -2.27
C GLY A 99 -6.28 -2.27 -2.27
N ARG A 100 -5.75 -2.82 -3.37
CA ARG A 100 -5.37 -4.24 -3.45
C ARG A 100 -4.16 -4.60 -2.61
N ASP A 101 -3.21 -3.67 -2.43
CA ASP A 101 -2.03 -3.87 -1.59
C ASP A 101 -1.78 -2.64 -0.73
N CYS A 102 -2.46 -2.57 0.40
CA CYS A 102 -2.31 -1.52 1.40
C CYS A 102 -1.16 -1.82 2.37
N VAL A 103 -0.83 -0.83 3.19
CA VAL A 103 -0.04 -1.05 4.40
C VAL A 103 -0.83 -1.91 5.38
N GLY A 104 -0.14 -2.73 6.16
CA GLY A 104 -0.79 -3.68 7.07
C GLY A 104 -1.42 -4.87 6.36
N ALA A 105 -2.47 -5.41 6.94
CA ALA A 105 -3.07 -6.68 6.51
C ALA A 105 -4.24 -6.54 5.54
N ILE A 106 -4.77 -5.35 5.34
CA ILE A 106 -6.02 -5.16 4.61
C ILE A 106 -5.85 -5.15 3.09
N GLN A 107 -6.88 -5.62 2.42
CA GLN A 107 -7.13 -5.46 1.00
C GLN A 107 -8.54 -4.91 0.83
N LEU A 108 -8.69 -3.92 -0.04
CA LEU A 108 -9.96 -3.28 -0.35
C LEU A 108 -10.38 -3.64 -1.77
N LEU A 109 -11.52 -4.29 -1.91
CA LEU A 109 -12.01 -4.76 -3.21
C LEU A 109 -13.45 -4.28 -3.44
N ALA A 110 -13.71 -3.80 -4.65
CA ALA A 110 -15.03 -3.30 -5.03
C ALA A 110 -16.07 -4.41 -5.28
N ASN A 111 -15.63 -5.66 -5.41
CA ASN A 111 -16.48 -6.82 -5.65
C ASN A 111 -16.67 -7.66 -4.38
N ASP A 112 -17.72 -8.48 -4.37
CA ASP A 112 -18.01 -9.41 -3.26
C ASP A 112 -17.21 -10.72 -3.34
N THR A 113 -16.30 -10.81 -4.30
CA THR A 113 -15.46 -12.01 -4.50
C THR A 113 -14.20 -11.92 -3.65
N PRO A 114 -13.85 -12.98 -2.91
CA PRO A 114 -12.57 -13.03 -2.20
C PRO A 114 -11.38 -12.78 -3.13
N PRO A 115 -10.25 -12.29 -2.58
CA PRO A 115 -9.01 -12.19 -3.34
C PRO A 115 -8.66 -13.53 -3.99
N ALA A 116 -8.44 -13.52 -5.31
CA ALA A 116 -8.06 -14.74 -6.04
C ALA A 116 -6.61 -15.13 -5.74
N ASP A 117 -6.28 -16.42 -5.87
CA ASP A 117 -4.92 -16.95 -5.81
C ASP A 117 -4.12 -16.57 -4.55
N LEU A 118 -4.83 -16.34 -3.45
CA LEU A 118 -4.24 -15.84 -2.20
C LEU A 118 -3.13 -16.74 -1.64
N PHE A 119 -3.29 -18.06 -1.76
CA PHE A 119 -2.38 -19.07 -1.19
C PHE A 119 -1.29 -19.53 -2.16
N SER A 120 -0.95 -18.68 -3.12
CA SER A 120 0.12 -18.89 -4.06
C SER A 120 0.83 -17.57 -4.37
N ILE A 121 2.10 -17.61 -4.79
CA ILE A 121 2.84 -16.45 -5.23
C ILE A 121 2.73 -16.39 -6.75
N GLN A 122 1.98 -15.41 -7.23
CA GLN A 122 1.86 -15.10 -8.64
C GLN A 122 2.76 -13.92 -8.96
N GLN A 123 3.69 -14.08 -9.90
CA GLN A 123 4.73 -13.09 -10.14
C GLN A 123 5.19 -13.05 -11.59
N GLN A 124 5.66 -11.91 -12.02
CA GLN A 124 6.38 -11.71 -13.27
C GLN A 124 7.80 -11.22 -12.95
N PRO A 125 8.85 -11.98 -13.28
CA PRO A 125 10.23 -11.54 -13.08
C PRO A 125 10.52 -10.25 -13.85
N LEU A 126 11.30 -9.36 -13.22
CA LEU A 126 11.74 -8.09 -13.77
C LEU A 126 13.24 -8.13 -14.06
N THR A 127 13.64 -7.52 -15.16
CA THR A 127 15.03 -7.21 -15.46
C THR A 127 15.45 -5.94 -14.72
N GLU A 128 16.75 -5.66 -14.61
CA GLU A 128 17.26 -4.39 -14.06
C GLU A 128 16.67 -3.19 -14.82
N HIS A 129 16.56 -3.29 -16.13
CA HIS A 129 15.92 -2.28 -16.98
C HIS A 129 14.46 -2.04 -16.63
N ASP A 130 13.68 -3.11 -16.34
CA ASP A 130 12.28 -3.00 -15.94
C ASP A 130 12.14 -2.29 -14.60
N VAL A 131 13.00 -2.63 -13.61
CA VAL A 131 13.01 -1.94 -12.31
C VAL A 131 13.35 -0.48 -12.50
N ALA A 132 14.40 -0.14 -13.26
CA ALA A 132 14.78 1.24 -13.54
C ALA A 132 13.64 2.02 -14.21
N ARG A 133 12.94 1.41 -15.17
CA ARG A 133 11.77 2.00 -15.84
C ARG A 133 10.62 2.26 -14.87
N ILE A 134 10.31 1.32 -13.95
CA ILE A 134 9.29 1.50 -12.91
C ILE A 134 9.66 2.69 -12.01
N LEU A 135 10.92 2.76 -11.58
CA LEU A 135 11.41 3.86 -10.74
C LEU A 135 11.31 5.21 -11.44
N ARG A 136 11.74 5.34 -12.71
CA ARG A 136 11.60 6.58 -13.51
C ARG A 136 10.13 7.00 -13.65
N ASN A 137 9.24 6.02 -13.88
CA ASN A 137 7.82 6.30 -14.06
C ASN A 137 7.13 6.72 -12.74
N SER A 138 7.70 6.42 -11.59
CA SER A 138 7.16 6.88 -10.31
C SER A 138 7.25 8.40 -10.16
N TRP A 139 8.25 9.05 -10.78
CA TRP A 139 8.49 10.51 -10.74
C TRP A 139 7.83 11.28 -11.88
N SER A 140 7.59 10.61 -13.01
CA SER A 140 7.22 11.35 -14.21
C SER A 140 5.75 11.76 -14.19
N ASP A 141 5.50 13.05 -14.41
CA ASP A 141 4.17 13.56 -14.74
C ASP A 141 3.69 13.09 -16.13
N ASN A 142 4.46 12.24 -16.79
CA ASN A 142 4.21 11.79 -18.16
C ASN A 142 3.12 10.70 -18.17
N THR A 143 1.86 11.15 -18.15
CA THR A 143 0.66 10.32 -18.32
C THR A 143 0.57 9.61 -19.68
N PHE A 144 1.50 9.90 -20.62
CA PHE A 144 1.50 9.35 -21.98
C PHE A 144 2.18 7.99 -22.11
N VAL A 145 2.94 7.54 -21.12
CA VAL A 145 3.48 6.19 -21.11
C VAL A 145 2.41 5.28 -20.52
N ARG A 146 1.53 4.75 -21.38
CA ARG A 146 0.65 3.63 -20.97
C ARG A 146 1.56 2.52 -20.46
N PRO A 147 1.38 2.07 -19.22
CA PRO A 147 2.09 0.89 -18.75
C PRO A 147 1.48 -0.30 -19.48
N GLU A 148 2.13 -0.77 -20.52
CA GLU A 148 1.69 -1.96 -21.27
C GLU A 148 1.62 -3.22 -20.39
N HIS A 149 2.15 -3.17 -19.13
CA HIS A 149 2.15 -4.28 -18.17
C HIS A 149 2.03 -3.84 -16.69
N ASN A 150 1.69 -2.60 -16.36
CA ASN A 150 1.67 -2.10 -14.96
C ASN A 150 0.25 -1.93 -14.37
N GLU A 151 -0.78 -2.51 -14.99
CA GLU A 151 -2.16 -2.44 -14.46
C GLU A 151 -2.32 -3.13 -13.10
N ASP A 152 -1.37 -3.98 -12.71
CA ASP A 152 -1.45 -4.76 -11.47
C ASP A 152 -0.78 -4.10 -10.25
N LEU A 153 0.07 -3.07 -10.42
CA LEU A 153 0.72 -2.36 -9.30
C LEU A 153 -0.23 -1.34 -8.65
N ARG A 154 -1.36 -1.81 -8.15
CA ARG A 154 -2.35 -1.01 -7.42
C ARG A 154 -2.00 -1.00 -5.95
N LEU A 155 -1.13 -0.08 -5.60
CA LEU A 155 -0.43 0.00 -4.34
C LEU A 155 -0.80 1.27 -3.59
N SER A 156 -1.16 1.15 -2.33
CA SER A 156 -1.38 2.26 -1.42
C SER A 156 -0.33 2.24 -0.32
N ILE A 157 0.58 3.22 -0.30
CA ILE A 157 1.62 3.37 0.71
C ILE A 157 1.62 4.80 1.23
N ALA A 158 1.41 4.95 2.53
CA ALA A 158 1.40 6.21 3.25
C ALA A 158 2.74 6.97 3.22
N GLY A 159 2.70 8.28 3.50
CA GLY A 159 3.84 9.15 3.72
C GLY A 159 4.12 10.15 2.59
N ALA A 160 4.96 11.13 2.88
CA ALA A 160 5.17 12.34 2.08
C ALA A 160 6.14 12.18 0.91
N GLN A 161 6.95 11.11 0.89
CA GLN A 161 7.97 10.87 -0.14
C GLN A 161 7.43 10.00 -1.27
N GLU A 162 7.86 10.27 -2.50
CA GLU A 162 7.63 9.43 -3.67
C GLU A 162 8.23 8.04 -3.46
N LYS A 163 7.43 7.02 -3.62
CA LYS A 163 7.84 5.63 -3.41
C LYS A 163 7.03 4.67 -4.26
N THR A 164 7.61 3.52 -4.53
CA THR A 164 6.91 2.37 -5.11
C THR A 164 7.27 1.11 -4.33
N ALA A 165 6.68 -0.02 -4.67
CA ALA A 165 7.07 -1.29 -4.05
C ALA A 165 7.05 -2.42 -5.06
N LEU A 166 7.90 -3.41 -4.82
CA LEU A 166 8.02 -4.62 -5.64
C LEU A 166 8.05 -5.86 -4.76
N LEU A 167 7.86 -6.99 -5.38
CA LEU A 167 8.06 -8.30 -4.79
C LEU A 167 9.52 -8.74 -4.98
N PHE A 168 10.20 -9.16 -3.90
CA PHE A 168 11.45 -9.90 -3.99
C PHE A 168 11.16 -11.38 -3.67
N HIS A 169 11.40 -12.25 -4.64
CA HIS A 169 11.15 -13.68 -4.49
C HIS A 169 12.09 -14.48 -5.41
N ASP A 170 12.59 -15.62 -4.93
CA ASP A 170 13.54 -16.46 -5.63
C ASP A 170 14.78 -15.69 -6.12
N ASP A 171 15.34 -14.85 -5.24
CA ASP A 171 16.54 -14.03 -5.47
C ASP A 171 16.42 -13.06 -6.67
N ARG A 172 15.20 -12.61 -6.98
CA ARG A 172 14.95 -11.64 -8.05
C ARG A 172 13.81 -10.69 -7.74
N TRP A 173 13.86 -9.54 -8.37
CA TRP A 173 12.76 -8.57 -8.36
C TRP A 173 11.65 -9.01 -9.30
N CYS A 174 10.42 -8.89 -8.84
CA CYS A 174 9.23 -9.30 -9.57
C CYS A 174 8.12 -8.27 -9.44
N LEU A 175 7.27 -8.20 -10.46
CA LEU A 175 5.97 -7.59 -10.38
C LEU A 175 5.01 -8.60 -9.73
N PRO A 176 4.38 -8.28 -8.58
CA PRO A 176 3.37 -9.16 -8.01
C PRO A 176 2.11 -9.14 -8.86
N LEU A 177 1.47 -10.29 -9.03
CA LEU A 177 0.23 -10.45 -9.79
C LEU A 177 -0.91 -10.92 -8.88
N GLY A 178 -2.15 -10.63 -9.26
CA GLY A 178 -3.35 -11.07 -8.52
C GLY A 178 -3.38 -10.55 -7.09
N SER A 179 -3.41 -11.46 -6.12
CA SER A 179 -3.45 -11.14 -4.67
C SER A 179 -2.08 -11.19 -4.01
N THR A 180 -1.02 -11.47 -4.74
CA THR A 180 0.35 -11.48 -4.20
C THR A 180 0.74 -10.07 -3.77
N PRO A 181 1.23 -9.86 -2.52
CA PRO A 181 1.65 -8.55 -2.07
C PRO A 181 3.08 -8.20 -2.52
N THR A 182 3.39 -6.92 -2.48
CA THR A 182 4.77 -6.44 -2.51
C THR A 182 5.50 -6.76 -1.20
N THR A 183 6.83 -6.89 -1.23
CA THR A 183 7.66 -7.20 -0.06
C THR A 183 8.66 -6.12 0.29
N HIS A 184 8.96 -5.22 -0.63
CA HIS A 184 9.96 -4.16 -0.44
C HIS A 184 9.45 -2.84 -0.98
N ILE A 185 9.72 -1.77 -0.25
CA ILE A 185 9.43 -0.39 -0.62
C ILE A 185 10.70 0.23 -1.19
N PHE A 186 10.56 0.93 -2.31
CA PHE A 186 11.62 1.69 -2.98
C PHE A 186 11.35 3.17 -2.77
N LYS A 187 12.26 3.85 -2.09
CA LYS A 187 12.24 5.30 -1.89
C LYS A 187 13.31 5.95 -2.72
N LEU A 188 12.92 6.94 -3.50
CA LEU A 188 13.79 7.66 -4.41
C LEU A 188 14.39 8.90 -3.71
N PRO A 189 15.53 9.45 -4.17
CA PRO A 189 16.07 10.69 -3.62
C PRO A 189 15.04 11.82 -3.70
N LEU A 190 14.91 12.62 -2.64
CA LEU A 190 13.92 13.72 -2.58
C LEU A 190 14.24 14.91 -3.51
N GLY A 191 15.47 15.01 -3.98
CA GLY A 191 15.88 16.14 -4.84
C GLY A 191 15.98 17.46 -4.06
N LEU A 192 15.51 18.54 -4.66
CA LEU A 192 15.41 19.86 -4.03
C LEU A 192 14.01 20.04 -3.44
N VAL A 193 13.91 20.30 -2.14
CA VAL A 193 12.65 20.29 -1.41
C VAL A 193 12.31 21.67 -0.84
N GLY A 194 11.03 22.03 -0.94
CA GLY A 194 10.44 23.22 -0.35
C GLY A 194 10.85 24.51 -1.06
N ASN A 195 10.28 25.64 -0.59
CA ASN A 195 10.52 26.96 -1.15
C ASN A 195 11.99 27.41 -1.03
N MET A 196 12.72 26.87 -0.05
CA MET A 196 14.15 27.17 0.17
C MET A 196 15.07 26.31 -0.68
N GLN A 197 14.55 25.41 -1.52
CA GLN A 197 15.33 24.51 -2.37
C GLN A 197 16.38 23.71 -1.56
N ALA A 198 15.99 23.20 -0.39
CA ALA A 198 16.89 22.38 0.43
C ALA A 198 17.36 21.15 -0.38
N ASP A 199 18.68 20.96 -0.45
CA ASP A 199 19.29 19.85 -1.19
C ASP A 199 19.14 18.54 -0.41
N MET A 200 18.21 17.71 -0.86
CA MET A 200 17.90 16.39 -0.29
C MET A 200 18.24 15.25 -1.25
N ARG A 201 19.14 15.50 -2.22
CA ARG A 201 19.57 14.47 -3.18
C ARG A 201 20.29 13.28 -2.53
N THR A 202 20.79 13.45 -1.30
CA THR A 202 21.40 12.39 -0.48
C THR A 202 20.44 11.83 0.57
N SER A 203 19.13 12.01 0.42
CA SER A 203 18.13 11.50 1.38
C SER A 203 18.16 9.98 1.51
N VAL A 204 18.48 9.26 0.45
CA VAL A 204 18.63 7.80 0.42
C VAL A 204 19.78 7.36 1.34
N GLU A 205 20.94 7.96 1.20
CA GLU A 205 22.12 7.68 2.03
C GLU A 205 21.88 8.08 3.49
N ASN A 206 21.24 9.23 3.70
CA ASN A 206 20.93 9.70 5.04
C ASN A 206 19.98 8.74 5.78
N GLU A 207 18.90 8.32 5.15
CA GLU A 207 17.95 7.39 5.77
C GLU A 207 18.60 6.02 6.02
N TRP A 208 19.38 5.52 5.07
CA TRP A 208 20.14 4.29 5.25
C TRP A 208 21.13 4.37 6.42
N LEU A 209 21.89 5.48 6.52
CA LEU A 209 22.82 5.70 7.62
C LEU A 209 22.11 5.78 8.96
N CYS A 210 20.99 6.50 9.04
CA CYS A 210 20.17 6.56 10.24
C CYS A 210 19.68 5.18 10.68
N ALA A 211 19.23 4.33 9.74
CA ALA A 211 18.85 2.96 10.04
C ALA A 211 20.02 2.13 10.59
N LYS A 212 21.23 2.28 10.02
CA LYS A 212 22.45 1.62 10.52
C LYS A 212 22.85 2.09 11.92
N ILE A 213 22.72 3.38 12.20
CA ILE A 213 22.98 3.94 13.53
C ILE A 213 22.00 3.34 14.55
N LEU A 214 20.69 3.34 14.26
CA LEU A 214 19.68 2.76 15.14
C LEU A 214 19.93 1.27 15.40
N ALA A 215 20.28 0.52 14.34
CA ALA A 215 20.61 -0.89 14.47
C ALA A 215 21.85 -1.13 15.38
N SER A 216 22.84 -0.22 15.35
CA SER A 216 24.02 -0.31 16.23
C SER A 216 23.69 -0.13 17.72
N TYR A 217 22.56 0.51 18.03
CA TYR A 217 21.99 0.61 19.39
C TYR A 217 21.07 -0.56 19.74
N ASN A 218 21.01 -1.61 18.91
CA ASN A 218 20.11 -2.77 19.05
C ASN A 218 18.61 -2.39 19.05
N LEU A 219 18.26 -1.29 18.41
CA LEU A 219 16.85 -0.95 18.18
C LEU A 219 16.32 -1.75 16.99
N PRO A 220 15.07 -2.24 17.06
CA PRO A 220 14.44 -2.92 15.93
C PRO A 220 14.20 -1.91 14.79
N VAL A 221 14.83 -2.14 13.65
CA VAL A 221 14.65 -1.34 12.44
C VAL A 221 14.39 -2.25 11.25
N ALA A 222 13.62 -1.76 10.28
CA ALA A 222 13.42 -2.48 9.03
C ALA A 222 14.77 -2.66 8.30
N ARG A 223 14.97 -3.81 7.70
CA ARG A 223 16.15 -4.04 6.86
C ARG A 223 16.11 -3.11 5.67
N SER A 224 17.22 -2.45 5.41
CA SER A 224 17.32 -1.51 4.29
C SER A 224 18.69 -1.58 3.64
N GLU A 225 18.70 -1.37 2.33
CA GLU A 225 19.89 -1.29 1.50
C GLU A 225 19.74 -0.22 0.43
N ILE A 226 20.86 0.23 -0.12
CA ILE A 226 20.86 1.13 -1.27
C ILE A 226 21.04 0.29 -2.52
N GLY A 227 20.03 0.35 -3.41
CA GLY A 227 20.06 -0.30 -4.71
C GLY A 227 20.35 0.69 -5.83
N GLN A 228 21.02 0.20 -6.87
CA GLN A 228 21.26 0.93 -8.11
C GLN A 228 20.72 0.10 -9.26
N PHE A 229 19.84 0.71 -10.08
CA PHE A 229 19.24 0.10 -11.26
C PHE A 229 19.46 1.04 -12.42
N GLU A 230 20.40 0.75 -13.28
CA GLU A 230 20.92 1.67 -14.29
C GLU A 230 21.28 3.03 -13.65
N ASP A 231 20.61 4.11 -14.06
CA ASP A 231 20.79 5.46 -13.53
C ASP A 231 19.93 5.77 -12.30
N GLN A 232 19.08 4.82 -11.85
CA GLN A 232 18.15 5.03 -10.73
C GLN A 232 18.73 4.46 -9.43
N LYS A 233 18.91 5.34 -8.45
CA LYS A 233 19.28 5.00 -7.09
C LYS A 233 18.04 5.00 -6.20
N ALA A 234 17.89 4.00 -5.34
CA ALA A 234 16.78 3.94 -4.38
C ALA A 234 17.23 3.35 -3.04
N LEU A 235 16.59 3.79 -1.97
CA LEU A 235 16.58 3.05 -0.71
C LEU A 235 15.54 1.96 -0.82
N ILE A 236 15.96 0.72 -0.62
CA ILE A 236 15.11 -0.46 -0.62
C ILE A 236 14.88 -0.85 0.84
N VAL A 237 13.63 -0.88 1.26
CA VAL A 237 13.24 -1.18 2.64
C VAL A 237 12.35 -2.43 2.65
N GLU A 238 12.77 -3.47 3.38
CA GLU A 238 11.96 -4.67 3.57
C GLU A 238 10.70 -4.32 4.37
N ARG A 239 9.54 -4.75 3.90
CA ARG A 239 8.26 -4.53 4.56
C ARG A 239 8.14 -5.46 5.76
N PHE A 240 8.06 -4.90 6.96
CA PHE A 240 7.88 -5.67 8.21
C PHE A 240 6.46 -6.26 8.34
N ASP A 241 5.50 -5.72 7.59
CA ASP A 241 4.11 -6.18 7.55
C ASP A 241 3.88 -7.31 6.53
N ARG A 242 4.95 -7.93 6.04
CA ARG A 242 4.92 -9.07 5.13
C ARG A 242 5.75 -10.22 5.69
N ARG A 243 5.25 -11.42 5.58
CA ARG A 243 5.96 -12.62 6.02
C ARG A 243 5.62 -13.80 5.13
N LEU A 244 6.64 -14.51 4.67
CA LEU A 244 6.43 -15.77 3.96
C LEU A 244 5.71 -16.77 4.86
N SER A 245 4.73 -17.49 4.33
CA SER A 245 4.00 -18.53 5.06
C SER A 245 4.92 -19.68 5.48
N ARG A 246 4.51 -20.49 6.45
CA ARG A 246 5.33 -21.60 6.94
C ARG A 246 5.64 -22.65 5.88
N ASP A 247 4.76 -22.81 4.91
CA ASP A 247 4.91 -23.73 3.77
C ASP A 247 5.60 -23.08 2.56
N ASN A 248 6.05 -21.82 2.67
CA ASN A 248 6.69 -21.00 1.64
C ASN A 248 5.87 -20.80 0.35
N ARG A 249 4.56 -20.98 0.43
CA ARG A 249 3.70 -20.94 -0.77
C ARG A 249 3.06 -19.59 -1.05
N TRP A 250 2.92 -18.75 -0.02
CA TRP A 250 2.28 -17.45 -0.13
C TRP A 250 2.83 -16.48 0.92
N ILE A 251 2.48 -15.20 0.79
CA ILE A 251 2.96 -14.15 1.68
C ILE A 251 1.81 -13.66 2.54
N VAL A 252 1.97 -13.83 3.84
CA VAL A 252 1.02 -13.37 4.87
C VAL A 252 1.17 -11.87 5.04
N ARG A 253 0.06 -11.14 5.04
CA ARG A 253 -0.03 -9.74 5.43
C ARG A 253 -0.23 -9.65 6.93
N LEU A 254 0.59 -8.86 7.61
CA LEU A 254 0.51 -8.65 9.05
C LEU A 254 -0.19 -7.32 9.34
N PRO A 255 -1.10 -7.28 10.33
CA PRO A 255 -1.71 -6.02 10.73
C PRO A 255 -0.66 -5.10 11.33
N GLN A 256 -0.83 -3.81 11.09
CA GLN A 256 -0.06 -2.75 11.74
C GLN A 256 -1.02 -1.66 12.23
N GLU A 257 -0.58 -0.93 13.21
CA GLU A 257 -1.17 0.31 13.69
C GLU A 257 -0.18 1.43 13.44
N ASP A 258 -0.67 2.57 12.96
CA ASP A 258 0.12 3.76 12.70
C ASP A 258 -0.18 4.82 13.77
#